data_a74dcc7caeb42e1b0024b5824bc56c25
#
_entry.id   a74dcc7caeb42e1b0024b5824bc56c25
#
_cell.length_a   1.000
_cell.length_b   1.000
_cell.length_c   1.000
_cell.angle_alpha   90.00
_cell.angle_beta   90.00
_cell.angle_gamma   90.00
#
_symmetry.space_group_name_H-M   'P 1'
#
loop_
_entity.id
_entity.type
_entity.pdbx_description
1 polymer ?
#
loop_
_entity_poly.entity_id
_entity_poly.type
_entity_poly.pdbx_seq_one_letter_code
_entity_poly.pdbx_strand_id
1 'polypeptide(L)'
;LRNNSILDLYFELFISEVEYLLRRGLIKRYIRRTENKKAVKGKITFSDHIQKNYVHKERFYVTYKEYSYNHLINQILLKTLTVIEKVSGSASLKGRISKLKFSLPALDDIAISKKLFNYIGFDRKNDKYREALQIAELLLLNYSPDIKSGQNDVLALLFELLQVGVDAQL
;
A
#
# COMPACT_ATOMS: atom_id res chain seq x y z
N LEU A 1 3.12 -28.33 18.68
CA LEU A 1 3.41 -27.05 19.33
C LEU A 1 3.36 -25.95 18.27
N ARG A 2 2.26 -25.19 18.25
CA ARG A 2 2.11 -24.02 17.36
C ARG A 2 2.99 -22.91 17.92
N ASN A 3 4.13 -22.65 17.30
CA ASN A 3 4.77 -21.37 17.45
C ASN A 3 3.89 -20.33 16.74
N ASN A 4 2.87 -19.86 17.43
CA ASN A 4 2.23 -18.61 17.04
C ASN A 4 3.26 -17.54 17.36
N SER A 5 4.05 -17.18 16.37
CA SER A 5 5.03 -16.13 16.53
C SER A 5 4.28 -14.79 16.66
N ILE A 6 4.86 -13.84 17.36
CA ILE A 6 4.35 -12.46 17.42
C ILE A 6 4.09 -11.94 16.00
N LEU A 7 4.87 -12.37 15.03
CA LEU A 7 4.71 -12.02 13.62
C LEU A 7 3.36 -12.48 13.06
N ASP A 8 2.91 -13.72 13.38
CA ASP A 8 1.60 -14.21 12.94
C ASP A 8 0.46 -13.37 13.52
N LEU A 9 0.63 -12.85 14.73
CA LEU A 9 -0.33 -11.91 15.33
C LEU A 9 -0.44 -10.61 14.52
N TYR A 10 0.70 -10.03 14.09
CA TYR A 10 0.69 -8.84 13.24
C TYR A 10 0.07 -9.11 11.87
N PHE A 11 0.28 -10.30 11.31
CA PHE A 11 -0.39 -10.70 10.07
C PHE A 11 -1.91 -10.76 10.25
N GLU A 12 -2.38 -11.38 11.33
CA GLU A 12 -3.81 -11.45 11.65
C GLU A 12 -4.42 -10.05 11.87
N LEU A 13 -3.75 -9.19 12.63
CA LEU A 13 -4.19 -7.82 12.85
C LEU A 13 -4.29 -7.05 11.53
N PHE A 14 -3.27 -7.11 10.69
CA PHE A 14 -3.29 -6.42 9.40
C PHE A 14 -4.42 -6.92 8.49
N ILE A 15 -4.61 -8.23 8.40
CA ILE A 15 -5.68 -8.85 7.61
C ILE A 15 -7.05 -8.38 8.13
N SER A 16 -7.24 -8.35 9.45
CA SER A 16 -8.48 -7.88 10.07
C SER A 16 -8.76 -6.41 9.79
N GLU A 17 -7.73 -5.56 9.81
CA GLU A 17 -7.84 -4.14 9.43
C GLU A 17 -8.24 -3.97 7.96
N VAL A 18 -7.64 -4.74 7.04
CA VAL A 18 -8.00 -4.67 5.62
C VAL A 18 -9.45 -5.16 5.41
N GLU A 19 -9.88 -6.22 6.10
CA GLU A 19 -11.27 -6.69 6.09
C GLU A 19 -12.24 -5.60 6.58
N TYR A 20 -11.88 -4.90 7.66
CA TYR A 20 -12.64 -3.78 8.17
C TYR A 20 -12.75 -2.64 7.15
N LEU A 21 -11.63 -2.24 6.53
CA LEU A 21 -11.58 -1.18 5.53
C LEU A 21 -12.41 -1.52 4.30
N LEU A 22 -12.38 -2.77 3.83
CA LEU A 22 -13.21 -3.23 2.71
C LEU A 22 -14.71 -3.16 3.04
N ARG A 23 -15.11 -3.58 4.24
CA ARG A 23 -16.52 -3.48 4.70
C ARG A 23 -17.00 -2.03 4.81
N ARG A 24 -16.12 -1.11 5.22
CA ARG A 24 -16.42 0.34 5.34
C ARG A 24 -16.34 1.08 4.01
N GLY A 25 -15.83 0.42 2.97
CA GLY A 25 -15.55 1.00 1.67
C GLY A 25 -14.20 1.72 1.65
N LEU A 26 -13.41 1.39 0.63
CA LEU A 26 -12.14 2.05 0.39
C LEU A 26 -12.35 3.50 -0.05
N ILE A 27 -11.39 4.36 0.28
CA ILE A 27 -11.40 5.75 -0.19
C ILE A 27 -10.87 5.83 -1.61
N LYS A 28 -11.40 6.81 -2.35
CA LYS A 28 -10.83 7.28 -3.61
C LYS A 28 -10.11 8.61 -3.39
N ARG A 29 -9.09 8.87 -4.19
CA ARG A 29 -8.37 10.16 -4.24
C ARG A 29 -8.23 10.64 -5.67
N TYR A 30 -8.11 11.96 -5.84
CA TYR A 30 -7.72 12.53 -7.10
C TYR A 30 -6.23 12.28 -7.34
N ILE A 31 -5.93 11.50 -8.39
CA ILE A 31 -4.56 11.25 -8.85
C ILE A 31 -4.34 11.98 -10.17
N ARG A 32 -3.12 12.45 -10.38
CA ARG A 32 -2.71 13.05 -11.65
C ARG A 32 -2.28 11.95 -12.59
N ARG A 33 -2.93 11.89 -13.77
CA ARG A 33 -2.57 10.99 -14.86
C ARG A 33 -2.02 11.79 -16.04
N THR A 34 -0.96 11.29 -16.63
CA THR A 34 -0.40 11.83 -17.88
C THR A 34 -0.30 10.70 -18.87
N GLU A 35 -1.05 10.77 -19.96
CA GLU A 35 -1.20 9.69 -20.92
C GLU A 35 -1.31 10.21 -22.35
N ASN A 36 -0.99 9.33 -23.31
CA ASN A 36 -1.18 9.58 -24.73
C ASN A 36 -2.53 9.03 -25.21
N LYS A 37 -3.50 9.89 -25.48
CA LYS A 37 -4.88 9.52 -25.82
C LYS A 37 -5.32 10.02 -27.19
N LYS A 38 -6.28 9.33 -27.79
CA LYS A 38 -6.94 9.76 -29.05
C LYS A 38 -7.92 10.92 -28.85
N ALA A 39 -8.33 11.19 -27.60
CA ALA A 39 -9.22 12.29 -27.26
C ALA A 39 -8.59 13.21 -26.21
N VAL A 40 -8.85 14.49 -26.32
CA VAL A 40 -8.37 15.48 -25.35
C VAL A 40 -9.19 15.38 -24.06
N LYS A 41 -8.49 15.11 -22.94
CA LYS A 41 -9.08 15.13 -21.59
C LYS A 41 -8.12 15.88 -20.67
N GLY A 42 -8.58 16.97 -20.10
CA GLY A 42 -7.75 17.82 -19.25
C GLY A 42 -6.85 18.76 -20.02
N LYS A 43 -5.58 18.89 -19.62
CA LYS A 43 -4.62 19.82 -20.20
C LYS A 43 -3.63 19.10 -21.13
N ILE A 44 -3.42 19.64 -22.33
CA ILE A 44 -2.39 19.15 -23.26
C ILE A 44 -1.02 19.59 -22.73
N THR A 45 -0.11 18.63 -22.60
CA THR A 45 1.29 18.87 -22.27
C THR A 45 2.06 19.06 -23.58
N PHE A 46 2.18 20.30 -24.05
CA PHE A 46 2.69 20.61 -25.39
C PHE A 46 4.11 20.09 -25.65
N SER A 47 5.01 20.19 -24.67
CA SER A 47 6.38 19.68 -24.81
C SER A 47 6.42 18.18 -25.11
N ASP A 48 5.70 17.40 -24.31
CA ASP A 48 5.61 15.95 -24.50
C ASP A 48 4.80 15.58 -25.74
N HIS A 49 3.74 16.36 -26.04
CA HIS A 49 2.93 16.16 -27.22
C HIS A 49 3.74 16.31 -28.50
N ILE A 50 4.55 17.37 -28.62
CA ILE A 50 5.39 17.60 -29.78
C ILE A 50 6.46 16.50 -29.93
N GLN A 51 7.11 16.12 -28.83
CA GLN A 51 8.17 15.12 -28.87
C GLN A 51 7.66 13.70 -29.17
N LYS A 52 6.55 13.30 -28.55
CA LYS A 52 6.04 11.91 -28.60
C LYS A 52 5.03 11.67 -29.71
N ASN A 53 4.32 12.71 -30.16
CA ASN A 53 3.27 12.61 -31.18
C ASN A 53 3.64 13.27 -32.50
N TYR A 54 4.92 13.49 -32.76
CA TYR A 54 5.38 14.06 -34.04
C TYR A 54 4.88 13.25 -35.26
N VAL A 55 4.87 11.91 -35.14
CA VAL A 55 4.40 10.99 -36.17
C VAL A 55 2.90 10.66 -35.99
N HIS A 56 2.41 10.56 -34.76
CA HIS A 56 1.04 10.19 -34.39
C HIS A 56 0.18 11.41 -34.10
N LYS A 57 -0.17 12.16 -35.13
CA LYS A 57 -0.96 13.42 -35.04
C LYS A 57 -2.39 13.20 -34.53
N GLU A 58 -2.89 11.98 -34.54
CA GLU A 58 -4.21 11.59 -34.02
C GLU A 58 -4.26 11.42 -32.50
N ARG A 59 -3.12 11.58 -31.81
CA ARG A 59 -3.01 11.40 -30.36
C ARG A 59 -2.64 12.70 -29.69
N PHE A 60 -3.08 12.85 -28.42
CA PHE A 60 -2.82 14.00 -27.59
C PHE A 60 -2.15 13.54 -26.28
N TYR A 61 -1.02 14.15 -25.95
CA TYR A 61 -0.39 13.94 -24.66
C TYR A 61 -1.05 14.84 -23.63
N VAL A 62 -1.87 14.24 -22.75
CA VAL A 62 -2.76 14.98 -21.86
C VAL A 62 -2.50 14.66 -20.40
N THR A 63 -2.62 15.67 -19.55
CA THR A 63 -2.59 15.55 -18.10
C THR A 63 -3.95 15.91 -17.54
N TYR A 64 -4.52 15.00 -16.73
CA TYR A 64 -5.82 15.19 -16.11
C TYR A 64 -5.84 14.62 -14.69
N LYS A 65 -6.84 14.98 -13.90
CA LYS A 65 -7.11 14.41 -12.59
C LYS A 65 -8.15 13.30 -12.73
N GLU A 66 -7.86 12.15 -12.12
CA GLU A 66 -8.77 11.01 -12.05
C GLU A 66 -9.11 10.71 -10.60
N TYR A 67 -10.39 10.50 -10.31
CA TYR A 67 -10.85 10.08 -8.99
C TYR A 67 -10.81 8.55 -8.92
N SER A 68 -9.78 8.01 -8.28
CA SER A 68 -9.41 6.59 -8.40
C SER A 68 -9.13 5.95 -7.04
N TYR A 69 -9.35 4.64 -6.96
CA TYR A 69 -8.85 3.80 -5.88
C TYR A 69 -7.34 3.55 -5.97
N ASN A 70 -6.77 3.65 -7.19
CA ASN A 70 -5.37 3.36 -7.43
C ASN A 70 -4.47 4.51 -6.99
N HIS A 71 -4.34 4.67 -5.68
CA HIS A 71 -3.48 5.65 -5.03
C HIS A 71 -2.65 5.00 -3.92
N LEU A 72 -1.61 5.70 -3.49
CA LEU A 72 -0.56 5.21 -2.60
C LEU A 72 -1.08 4.38 -1.40
N ILE A 73 -2.09 4.88 -0.68
CA ILE A 73 -2.59 4.21 0.53
C ILE A 73 -3.14 2.82 0.20
N ASN A 74 -3.99 2.70 -0.83
CA ASN A 74 -4.55 1.41 -1.21
C ASN A 74 -3.49 0.48 -1.84
N GLN A 75 -2.51 1.04 -2.57
CA GLN A 75 -1.38 0.28 -3.11
C GLN A 75 -0.52 -0.34 -2.00
N ILE A 76 -0.31 0.39 -0.89
CA ILE A 76 0.39 -0.13 0.29
C ILE A 76 -0.37 -1.32 0.89
N LEU A 77 -1.70 -1.25 0.99
CA LEU A 77 -2.49 -2.39 1.49
C LEU A 77 -2.27 -3.64 0.64
N LEU A 78 -2.35 -3.51 -0.69
CA LEU A 78 -2.11 -4.64 -1.61
C LEU A 78 -0.68 -5.18 -1.49
N LYS A 79 0.32 -4.29 -1.44
CA LYS A 79 1.73 -4.69 -1.31
C LYS A 79 1.97 -5.46 -0.01
N THR A 80 1.40 -4.99 1.10
CA THR A 80 1.53 -5.65 2.40
C THR A 80 0.88 -7.04 2.39
N LEU A 81 -0.32 -7.17 1.85
CA LEU A 81 -0.97 -8.48 1.69
C LEU A 81 -0.10 -9.44 0.86
N THR A 82 0.53 -8.93 -0.20
CA THR A 82 1.40 -9.75 -1.07
C THR A 82 2.66 -10.21 -0.34
N VAL A 83 3.24 -9.37 0.51
CA VAL A 83 4.40 -9.73 1.33
C VAL A 83 4.02 -10.75 2.40
N ILE A 84 2.92 -10.55 3.11
CA ILE A 84 2.41 -11.50 4.11
C ILE A 84 2.15 -12.87 3.46
N GLU A 85 1.53 -12.91 2.29
CA GLU A 85 1.25 -14.15 1.55
C GLU A 85 2.51 -14.95 1.23
N LYS A 86 3.61 -14.26 0.92
CA LYS A 86 4.92 -14.89 0.65
C LYS A 86 5.60 -15.39 1.92
N VAL A 87 5.52 -14.63 3.00
CA VAL A 87 6.26 -14.89 4.25
C VAL A 87 5.52 -15.86 5.17
N SER A 88 4.18 -15.79 5.21
CA SER A 88 3.38 -16.64 6.08
C SER A 88 3.44 -18.11 5.72
N GLY A 89 3.67 -18.97 6.72
CA GLY A 89 3.53 -20.42 6.60
C GLY A 89 2.10 -20.94 6.72
N SER A 90 1.14 -20.10 7.11
CA SER A 90 -0.24 -20.50 7.40
C SER A 90 -1.10 -20.57 6.13
N ALA A 91 -1.59 -21.76 5.80
CA ALA A 91 -2.53 -21.95 4.68
C ALA A 91 -3.87 -21.19 4.89
N SER A 92 -4.33 -21.08 6.14
CA SER A 92 -5.54 -20.34 6.48
C SER A 92 -5.38 -18.84 6.19
N LEU A 93 -4.27 -18.24 6.59
CA LEU A 93 -3.97 -16.83 6.29
C LEU A 93 -3.86 -16.58 4.78
N LYS A 94 -3.16 -17.44 4.06
CA LYS A 94 -3.05 -17.35 2.60
C LYS A 94 -4.41 -17.39 1.91
N GLY A 95 -5.33 -18.25 2.36
CA GLY A 95 -6.69 -18.31 1.84
C GLY A 95 -7.49 -17.03 2.07
N ARG A 96 -7.35 -16.40 3.26
CA ARG A 96 -7.99 -15.10 3.56
C ARG A 96 -7.38 -13.99 2.69
N ILE A 97 -6.05 -13.94 2.58
CA ILE A 97 -5.35 -12.95 1.76
C ILE A 97 -5.79 -13.03 0.29
N SER A 98 -5.90 -14.24 -0.28
CA SER A 98 -6.35 -14.42 -1.66
C SER A 98 -7.76 -13.86 -1.88
N LYS A 99 -8.68 -14.07 -0.94
CA LYS A 99 -10.04 -13.49 -0.97
C LYS A 99 -10.00 -11.96 -0.90
N LEU A 100 -9.17 -11.40 -0.01
CA LEU A 100 -9.03 -9.95 0.12
C LEU A 100 -8.45 -9.32 -1.16
N LYS A 101 -7.40 -9.92 -1.73
CA LYS A 101 -6.80 -9.46 -2.99
C LYS A 101 -7.80 -9.48 -4.14
N PHE A 102 -8.66 -10.48 -4.20
CA PHE A 102 -9.74 -10.55 -5.19
C PHE A 102 -10.80 -9.46 -5.00
N SER A 103 -11.05 -9.06 -3.75
CA SER A 103 -12.03 -8.02 -3.41
C SER A 103 -11.48 -6.60 -3.56
N LEU A 104 -10.16 -6.44 -3.67
CA LEU A 104 -9.55 -5.15 -3.92
C LEU A 104 -9.76 -4.69 -5.38
N PRO A 105 -9.92 -3.38 -5.64
CA PRO A 105 -9.91 -2.86 -7.00
C PRO A 105 -8.55 -3.08 -7.67
N ALA A 106 -8.48 -2.87 -8.98
CA ALA A 106 -7.21 -2.89 -9.70
C ALA A 106 -6.28 -1.80 -9.17
N LEU A 107 -5.13 -2.21 -8.64
CA LEU A 107 -4.11 -1.36 -8.03
C LEU A 107 -2.75 -1.69 -8.66
N ASP A 108 -1.96 -0.65 -8.90
CA ASP A 108 -0.59 -0.82 -9.38
C ASP A 108 0.32 -1.32 -8.25
N ASP A 109 1.31 -2.16 -8.60
CA ASP A 109 2.37 -2.52 -7.66
C ASP A 109 3.32 -1.34 -7.46
N ILE A 110 3.89 -1.23 -6.27
CA ILE A 110 4.79 -0.14 -5.89
C ILE A 110 6.07 -0.69 -5.26
N ALA A 111 7.18 0.00 -5.52
CA ALA A 111 8.41 -0.20 -4.79
C ALA A 111 8.31 0.46 -3.40
N ILE A 112 8.79 -0.25 -2.39
CA ILE A 112 8.73 0.22 -1.01
C ILE A 112 10.05 0.90 -0.62
N SER A 113 9.92 2.07 -0.01
CA SER A 113 11.03 2.77 0.62
C SER A 113 10.57 3.42 1.93
N LYS A 114 11.48 3.62 2.86
CA LYS A 114 11.18 4.30 4.13
C LYS A 114 10.57 5.70 3.92
N LYS A 115 11.03 6.42 2.89
CA LYS A 115 10.53 7.76 2.56
C LYS A 115 9.05 7.76 2.11
N LEU A 116 8.55 6.64 1.59
CA LEU A 116 7.19 6.53 1.06
C LEU A 116 6.14 6.82 2.14
N PHE A 117 6.36 6.32 3.36
CA PHE A 117 5.45 6.51 4.48
C PHE A 117 5.41 7.96 4.98
N ASN A 118 6.51 8.72 4.84
CA ASN A 118 6.57 10.13 5.21
C ASN A 118 5.67 11.03 4.33
N TYR A 119 5.29 10.56 3.14
CA TYR A 119 4.36 11.29 2.25
C TYR A 119 2.88 11.05 2.59
N ILE A 120 2.58 10.18 3.54
CA ILE A 120 1.20 9.88 3.92
C ILE A 120 0.74 10.88 4.97
N GLY A 121 0.03 11.92 4.52
CA GLY A 121 -0.70 12.81 5.41
C GLY A 121 -2.02 12.17 5.84
N PHE A 122 -2.34 12.26 7.14
CA PHE A 122 -3.62 11.82 7.67
C PHE A 122 -4.60 12.99 7.75
N ASP A 123 -5.80 12.77 7.24
CA ASP A 123 -6.94 13.67 7.30
C ASP A 123 -8.18 12.90 7.80
N ARG A 124 -9.29 13.59 8.06
CA ARG A 124 -10.53 12.97 8.54
C ARG A 124 -11.05 11.85 7.62
N LYS A 125 -10.72 11.86 6.32
CA LYS A 125 -11.21 10.86 5.36
C LYS A 125 -10.42 9.56 5.40
N ASN A 126 -9.13 9.63 5.69
CA ASN A 126 -8.23 8.47 5.70
C ASN A 126 -7.75 8.06 7.10
N ASP A 127 -8.22 8.73 8.14
CA ASP A 127 -7.81 8.42 9.52
C ASP A 127 -8.09 6.94 9.90
N LYS A 128 -9.17 6.38 9.38
CA LYS A 128 -9.49 4.95 9.55
C LYS A 128 -8.43 3.98 9.00
N TYR A 129 -7.47 4.45 8.20
CA TYR A 129 -6.37 3.63 7.66
C TYR A 129 -5.13 3.64 8.56
N ARG A 130 -5.11 4.45 9.62
CA ARG A 130 -3.93 4.71 10.44
C ARG A 130 -3.32 3.41 10.97
N GLU A 131 -4.12 2.57 11.62
CA GLU A 131 -3.66 1.31 12.21
C GLU A 131 -3.12 0.36 11.13
N ALA A 132 -3.86 0.17 10.05
CA ALA A 132 -3.41 -0.66 8.94
C ALA A 132 -2.09 -0.18 8.34
N LEU A 133 -1.91 1.15 8.18
CA LEU A 133 -0.69 1.73 7.62
C LEU A 133 0.51 1.64 8.56
N GLN A 134 0.30 1.76 9.88
CA GLN A 134 1.36 1.55 10.88
C GLN A 134 1.86 0.10 10.87
N ILE A 135 0.95 -0.87 10.83
CA ILE A 135 1.32 -2.29 10.72
C ILE A 135 1.99 -2.55 9.36
N ALA A 136 1.47 -1.96 8.28
CA ALA A 136 2.06 -2.09 6.94
C ALA A 136 3.49 -1.57 6.89
N GLU A 137 3.76 -0.41 7.48
CA GLU A 137 5.11 0.17 7.57
C GLU A 137 6.05 -0.80 8.26
N LEU A 138 5.66 -1.29 9.44
CA LEU A 138 6.44 -2.26 10.19
C LEU A 138 6.77 -3.51 9.35
N LEU A 139 5.76 -4.10 8.71
CA LEU A 139 5.94 -5.33 7.94
C LEU A 139 6.72 -5.11 6.65
N LEU A 140 6.44 -4.05 5.91
CA LEU A 140 7.09 -3.79 4.62
C LEU A 140 8.56 -3.39 4.78
N LEU A 141 8.89 -2.57 5.78
CA LEU A 141 10.28 -2.17 6.02
C LEU A 141 11.17 -3.33 6.46
N ASN A 142 10.58 -4.37 7.04
CA ASN A 142 11.32 -5.53 7.55
C ASN A 142 11.35 -6.73 6.58
N TYR A 143 10.34 -6.88 5.72
CA TYR A 143 10.16 -8.08 4.88
C TYR A 143 10.08 -7.81 3.38
N SER A 144 10.12 -6.55 2.94
CA SER A 144 10.12 -6.28 1.50
C SER A 144 11.47 -6.59 0.88
N PRO A 145 11.53 -7.41 -0.18
CA PRO A 145 12.78 -7.74 -0.86
C PRO A 145 13.42 -6.53 -1.55
N ASP A 146 12.65 -5.46 -1.75
CA ASP A 146 13.11 -4.23 -2.40
C ASP A 146 13.97 -3.35 -1.47
N ILE A 147 13.95 -3.63 -0.16
CA ILE A 147 14.78 -2.94 0.82
C ILE A 147 16.05 -3.76 1.03
N LYS A 148 17.09 -3.40 0.29
CA LYS A 148 18.46 -3.81 0.60
C LYS A 148 18.92 -3.08 1.87
N SER A 149 18.51 -3.58 3.01
CA SER A 149 19.10 -3.20 4.29
C SER A 149 19.39 -4.49 5.04
N GLY A 150 20.66 -4.72 5.22
CA GLY A 150 21.10 -5.76 6.13
C GLY A 150 20.64 -5.47 7.54
N GLN A 151 20.29 -6.53 8.20
CA GLN A 151 20.10 -6.72 9.64
C GLN A 151 18.66 -6.77 10.15
N ASN A 152 18.45 -7.91 10.75
CA ASN A 152 17.39 -8.44 11.58
C ASN A 152 17.03 -7.60 12.82
N ASP A 153 16.57 -6.35 12.64
CA ASP A 153 16.16 -5.51 13.76
C ASP A 153 14.66 -5.64 14.10
N VAL A 154 13.96 -6.59 13.45
CA VAL A 154 12.52 -6.81 13.73
C VAL A 154 12.28 -7.24 15.16
N LEU A 155 13.15 -8.11 15.69
CA LEU A 155 13.04 -8.56 17.08
C LEU A 155 13.32 -7.41 18.07
N ALA A 156 14.27 -6.54 17.77
CA ALA A 156 14.60 -5.38 18.62
C ALA A 156 13.46 -4.37 18.63
N LEU A 157 12.88 -4.02 17.47
CA LEU A 157 11.74 -3.10 17.37
C LEU A 157 10.46 -3.68 17.98
N LEU A 158 10.24 -4.98 17.86
CA LEU A 158 9.14 -5.69 18.53
C LEU A 158 9.31 -5.69 20.05
N PHE A 159 10.53 -5.82 20.55
CA PHE A 159 10.83 -5.71 21.97
C PHE A 159 10.63 -4.30 22.49
N GLU A 160 11.02 -3.24 21.75
CA GLU A 160 10.75 -1.84 22.13
C GLU A 160 9.26 -1.53 22.18
N LEU A 161 8.47 -1.96 21.19
CA LEU A 161 7.02 -1.76 21.18
C LEU A 161 6.30 -2.52 22.30
N LEU A 162 6.80 -3.69 22.70
CA LEU A 162 6.26 -4.45 23.83
C LEU A 162 6.63 -3.82 25.17
N GLN A 163 7.80 -3.20 25.31
CA GLN A 163 8.19 -2.48 26.54
C GLN A 163 7.38 -1.21 26.74
N VAL A 164 7.11 -0.45 25.68
CA VAL A 164 6.27 0.76 25.76
C VAL A 164 4.82 0.43 26.16
N GLY A 165 4.32 -0.75 25.80
CA GLY A 165 2.96 -1.20 26.18
C GLY A 165 2.85 -1.66 27.64
N VAL A 166 3.95 -2.02 28.30
CA VAL A 166 3.96 -2.49 29.69
C VAL A 166 4.11 -1.33 30.68
N ASP A 167 4.83 -0.26 30.29
CA ASP A 167 5.01 0.90 31.15
C ASP A 167 3.81 1.87 31.21
N ALA A 168 2.78 1.62 30.42
CA ALA A 168 1.53 2.40 30.45
C ALA A 168 0.45 1.86 31.40
N GLN A 169 0.74 0.83 32.21
CA GLN A 169 -0.18 0.21 33.16
C GLN A 169 0.37 0.10 34.60
N LEU A 170 1.16 1.09 35.03
CA LEU A 170 1.50 1.27 36.46
C LEU A 170 1.10 2.65 36.93
#